data_1ae74acbea707acfc140e6e4dce1281a
#
_entry.id   1ae74acbea707acfc140e6e4dce1281a
#
_cell.length_a   1.000
_cell.length_b   1.000
_cell.length_c   1.000
_cell.angle_alpha   90.00
_cell.angle_beta   90.00
_cell.angle_gamma   90.00
#
_symmetry.space_group_name_H-M   'P 1'
#
loop_
_entity.id
_entity.type
_entity.pdbx_description
1 polymer ?
#
loop_
_entity_poly.entity_id
_entity_poly.type
_entity_poly.pdbx_seq_one_letter_code
_entity_poly.pdbx_strand_id
1 'polypeptide(L)'
;YKIDENSGNVDEASVQKIITGLWDRHQHEGKSITLDNEGNIYVNIGAPSNACQLQDRTKGSPGQDPCPLLDSAGGIWQFKADKLNQTYGDGVRYATGLRNVVGLDWNNSVNDLYVMQHGRDMLFQFYPEMFSQKEGAENPAEEMFRIKKGADCGWPYCYFDNGKNAKLLNPEYGGDRNKVGRCEMKTKSIVQFPGHLAPNGLLFYTGSKFPAKYKNGAFIAFHGSWNRSPEPQAGYFVVFVPFKDGMPSGKWEVFADGFAGANINRATNRPCGLAQDKDGALYVTDDNNGTVWKIAYGK
;
A
#
# COMPACT_ATOMS: atom_id res chain seq x y z
N TYR A 1 -6.36 10.19 22.14
CA TYR A 1 -5.77 10.14 23.48
C TYR A 1 -4.82 11.33 23.69
N LYS A 2 -4.54 11.64 24.95
CA LYS A 2 -3.52 12.61 25.33
C LYS A 2 -2.22 11.88 25.67
N ILE A 3 -1.11 12.50 25.35
CA ILE A 3 0.21 12.05 25.76
C ILE A 3 0.73 13.04 26.81
N ASP A 4 1.23 12.52 27.90
CA ASP A 4 1.96 13.32 28.87
C ASP A 4 3.30 13.75 28.25
N GLU A 5 3.51 15.06 28.10
CA GLU A 5 4.67 15.62 27.39
C GLU A 5 6.00 15.35 28.13
N ASN A 6 5.96 15.09 29.44
CA ASN A 6 7.17 14.86 30.25
C ASN A 6 7.58 13.39 30.27
N SER A 7 6.60 12.48 30.41
CA SER A 7 6.84 11.03 30.50
C SER A 7 6.70 10.30 29.16
N GLY A 8 6.02 10.88 28.18
CA GLY A 8 5.64 10.22 26.93
C GLY A 8 4.55 9.18 27.08
N ASN A 9 3.97 9.03 28.27
CA ASN A 9 2.94 8.04 28.54
C ASN A 9 1.58 8.47 27.97
N VAL A 10 0.83 7.50 27.48
CA VAL A 10 -0.55 7.70 27.03
C VAL A 10 -1.48 7.74 28.24
N ASP A 11 -2.28 8.79 28.36
CA ASP A 11 -3.40 8.82 29.30
C ASP A 11 -4.56 8.00 28.72
N GLU A 12 -4.72 6.78 29.19
CA GLU A 12 -5.77 5.84 28.75
C GLU A 12 -7.18 6.38 28.99
N ALA A 13 -7.38 7.18 30.03
CA ALA A 13 -8.67 7.80 30.34
C ALA A 13 -9.05 8.88 29.31
N SER A 14 -8.10 9.39 28.55
CA SER A 14 -8.30 10.39 27.51
C SER A 14 -8.65 9.81 26.14
N VAL A 15 -8.72 8.49 25.98
CA VAL A 15 -9.02 7.81 24.71
C VAL A 15 -10.41 8.18 24.21
N GLN A 16 -10.48 8.67 22.99
CA GLN A 16 -11.72 9.06 22.32
C GLN A 16 -11.85 8.33 20.98
N LYS A 17 -13.05 7.89 20.66
CA LYS A 17 -13.33 7.20 19.39
C LYS A 17 -13.67 8.23 18.33
N ILE A 18 -12.87 8.32 17.28
CA ILE A 18 -13.11 9.19 16.13
C ILE A 18 -14.03 8.49 15.13
N ILE A 19 -13.71 7.25 14.78
CA ILE A 19 -14.46 6.44 13.81
C ILE A 19 -14.73 5.06 14.40
N THR A 20 -15.96 4.56 14.21
CA THR A 20 -16.39 3.24 14.67
C THR A 20 -17.15 2.48 13.59
N GLY A 21 -17.28 1.17 13.75
CA GLY A 21 -18.10 0.34 12.84
C GLY A 21 -17.54 0.21 11.43
N LEU A 22 -16.22 0.40 11.24
CA LEU A 22 -15.58 0.09 9.97
C LEU A 22 -15.62 -1.42 9.72
N TRP A 23 -15.79 -1.79 8.46
CA TRP A 23 -15.89 -3.18 8.06
C TRP A 23 -14.65 -3.98 8.47
N ASP A 24 -14.89 -5.09 9.16
CA ASP A 24 -13.95 -6.16 9.43
C ASP A 24 -14.54 -7.46 8.89
N ARG A 25 -13.86 -8.09 7.93
CA ARG A 25 -14.27 -9.33 7.28
C ARG A 25 -13.15 -10.37 7.21
N HIS A 26 -12.20 -10.28 8.16
CA HIS A 26 -11.10 -11.23 8.33
C HIS A 26 -10.19 -11.40 7.10
N GLN A 27 -10.17 -10.41 6.20
CA GLN A 27 -9.20 -10.30 5.10
C GLN A 27 -8.92 -8.81 4.83
N HIS A 28 -7.64 -8.43 4.74
CA HIS A 28 -7.19 -7.05 4.58
C HIS A 28 -7.74 -6.12 5.67
N GLU A 29 -7.63 -6.56 6.92
CA GLU A 29 -8.25 -5.94 8.09
C GLU A 29 -7.61 -4.62 8.49
N GLY A 30 -6.34 -4.43 8.20
CA GLY A 30 -5.58 -3.22 8.52
C GLY A 30 -6.27 -1.96 8.01
N LYS A 31 -6.56 -1.03 8.93
CA LYS A 31 -7.15 0.27 8.65
C LYS A 31 -6.08 1.35 8.70
N SER A 32 -5.14 1.28 7.75
CA SER A 32 -4.09 2.29 7.64
C SER A 32 -4.69 3.66 7.41
N ILE A 33 -4.09 4.68 8.04
CA ILE A 33 -4.59 6.04 8.06
C ILE A 33 -3.50 7.05 7.70
N THR A 34 -3.92 8.18 7.14
CA THR A 34 -3.12 9.41 7.07
C THR A 34 -4.03 10.63 7.24
N LEU A 35 -3.44 11.78 7.53
CA LEU A 35 -4.16 13.05 7.71
C LEU A 35 -3.68 14.08 6.71
N ASP A 36 -4.58 14.96 6.26
CA ASP A 36 -4.22 16.17 5.54
C ASP A 36 -4.09 17.38 6.48
N ASN A 37 -3.74 18.53 5.91
CA ASN A 37 -3.64 19.80 6.64
C ASN A 37 -5.00 20.51 6.85
N GLU A 38 -6.10 19.92 6.34
CA GLU A 38 -7.46 20.51 6.40
C GLU A 38 -8.34 19.82 7.46
N GLY A 39 -7.71 18.98 8.31
CA GLY A 39 -8.42 18.25 9.38
C GLY A 39 -9.23 17.06 8.87
N ASN A 40 -8.83 16.46 7.77
CA ASN A 40 -9.42 15.20 7.33
C ASN A 40 -8.49 14.02 7.64
N ILE A 41 -9.10 12.86 7.90
CA ILE A 41 -8.44 11.57 8.04
C ILE A 41 -8.87 10.66 6.89
N TYR A 42 -7.91 10.03 6.25
CA TYR A 42 -8.09 9.08 5.17
C TYR A 42 -7.83 7.68 5.70
N VAL A 43 -8.77 6.77 5.46
CA VAL A 43 -8.73 5.40 6.01
C VAL A 43 -8.83 4.41 4.88
N ASN A 44 -7.88 3.46 4.81
CA ASN A 44 -8.00 2.29 3.94
C ASN A 44 -9.09 1.35 4.45
N ILE A 45 -10.00 0.95 3.56
CA ILE A 45 -10.93 -0.16 3.80
C ILE A 45 -10.65 -1.21 2.74
N GLY A 46 -9.79 -2.16 3.09
CA GLY A 46 -9.34 -3.22 2.19
C GLY A 46 -10.48 -4.13 1.75
N ALA A 47 -10.41 -4.63 0.53
CA ALA A 47 -11.41 -5.55 0.00
C ALA A 47 -11.28 -6.94 0.62
N PRO A 48 -12.36 -7.56 1.08
CA PRO A 48 -12.34 -8.92 1.66
C PRO A 48 -12.30 -10.00 0.56
N SER A 49 -11.45 -9.82 -0.45
CA SER A 49 -11.29 -10.75 -1.57
C SER A 49 -9.99 -10.49 -2.31
N ASN A 50 -9.48 -11.52 -2.98
CA ASN A 50 -8.33 -11.42 -3.87
C ASN A 50 -8.65 -10.68 -5.18
N ALA A 51 -9.73 -11.08 -5.86
CA ALA A 51 -10.10 -10.56 -7.18
C ALA A 51 -11.63 -10.48 -7.39
N CYS A 52 -12.40 -10.35 -6.31
CA CYS A 52 -13.87 -10.30 -6.34
C CYS A 52 -14.52 -11.45 -7.14
N GLN A 53 -13.96 -12.65 -7.02
CA GLN A 53 -14.52 -13.84 -7.63
C GLN A 53 -15.82 -14.25 -6.93
N LEU A 54 -16.69 -15.00 -7.62
CA LEU A 54 -17.89 -15.57 -7.03
C LEU A 54 -17.55 -16.52 -5.86
N GLN A 55 -16.49 -17.31 -6.03
CA GLN A 55 -15.83 -18.08 -4.97
C GLN A 55 -14.39 -17.57 -4.84
N ASP A 56 -14.10 -16.84 -3.77
CA ASP A 56 -12.80 -16.21 -3.60
C ASP A 56 -11.65 -17.23 -3.62
N ARG A 57 -10.54 -16.87 -4.24
CA ARG A 57 -9.31 -17.68 -4.35
C ARG A 57 -9.56 -19.10 -4.91
N THR A 58 -10.52 -19.23 -5.81
CA THR A 58 -10.85 -20.50 -6.45
C THR A 58 -10.54 -20.47 -7.95
N LYS A 59 -9.71 -21.42 -8.42
CA LYS A 59 -9.36 -21.55 -9.84
C LYS A 59 -10.61 -21.76 -10.69
N GLY A 60 -10.75 -20.98 -11.77
CA GLY A 60 -11.89 -21.05 -12.67
C GLY A 60 -13.17 -20.36 -12.18
N SER A 61 -13.19 -19.86 -10.95
CA SER A 61 -14.33 -19.04 -10.48
C SER A 61 -14.33 -17.69 -11.20
N PRO A 62 -15.45 -17.28 -11.82
CA PRO A 62 -15.52 -16.00 -12.54
C PRO A 62 -15.51 -14.81 -11.58
N GLY A 63 -15.05 -13.67 -12.06
CA GLY A 63 -15.20 -12.40 -11.38
C GLY A 63 -16.65 -11.92 -11.40
N GLN A 64 -17.06 -11.27 -10.31
CA GLN A 64 -18.40 -10.65 -10.24
C GLN A 64 -18.36 -9.28 -10.93
N ASP A 65 -19.26 -9.05 -11.87
CA ASP A 65 -19.37 -7.79 -12.62
C ASP A 65 -20.84 -7.33 -12.68
N PRO A 66 -21.21 -6.25 -11.97
CA PRO A 66 -20.37 -5.41 -11.11
C PRO A 66 -19.91 -6.14 -9.83
N CYS A 67 -18.73 -5.75 -9.31
CA CYS A 67 -18.23 -6.27 -8.05
C CYS A 67 -18.96 -5.62 -6.85
N PRO A 68 -19.76 -6.36 -6.07
CA PRO A 68 -20.54 -5.80 -4.97
C PRO A 68 -19.67 -5.36 -3.79
N LEU A 69 -18.43 -5.85 -3.69
CA LEU A 69 -17.52 -5.46 -2.63
C LEU A 69 -17.10 -3.99 -2.73
N LEU A 70 -17.11 -3.42 -3.94
CA LEU A 70 -16.78 -2.01 -4.16
C LEU A 70 -17.81 -1.04 -3.56
N ASP A 71 -18.97 -1.50 -3.18
CA ASP A 71 -19.96 -0.65 -2.51
C ASP A 71 -19.51 -0.23 -1.11
N SER A 72 -18.71 -1.08 -0.44
CA SER A 72 -18.33 -0.88 0.98
C SER A 72 -16.86 -1.06 1.32
N ALA A 73 -16.03 -1.50 0.37
CA ALA A 73 -14.62 -1.81 0.58
C ALA A 73 -13.81 -1.58 -0.71
N GLY A 74 -12.53 -1.92 -0.68
CA GLY A 74 -11.67 -1.78 -1.86
C GLY A 74 -11.39 -0.33 -2.22
N GLY A 75 -11.07 0.51 -1.23
CA GLY A 75 -10.80 1.93 -1.46
C GLY A 75 -10.38 2.71 -0.23
N ILE A 76 -10.38 4.02 -0.38
CA ILE A 76 -10.06 4.97 0.69
C ILE A 76 -11.30 5.80 1.02
N TRP A 77 -11.59 5.92 2.31
CA TRP A 77 -12.65 6.78 2.85
C TRP A 77 -12.07 7.96 3.59
N GLN A 78 -12.68 9.12 3.40
CA GLN A 78 -12.34 10.38 4.06
C GLN A 78 -13.36 10.67 5.16
N PHE A 79 -12.86 11.02 6.35
CA PHE A 79 -13.64 11.46 7.51
C PHE A 79 -13.06 12.77 8.06
N LYS A 80 -13.74 13.37 9.04
CA LYS A 80 -13.19 14.49 9.80
C LYS A 80 -12.34 14.00 10.96
N ALA A 81 -11.13 14.54 11.11
CA ALA A 81 -10.21 14.12 12.17
C ALA A 81 -10.62 14.62 13.56
N ASP A 82 -11.36 15.74 13.63
CA ASP A 82 -11.81 16.41 14.84
C ASP A 82 -13.24 16.05 15.28
N LYS A 83 -13.99 15.28 14.45
CA LYS A 83 -15.35 14.82 14.76
C LYS A 83 -15.32 13.45 15.42
N LEU A 84 -15.84 13.36 16.65
CA LEU A 84 -15.91 12.10 17.40
C LEU A 84 -17.11 11.24 16.98
N ASN A 85 -17.00 9.93 17.25
CA ASN A 85 -18.07 8.94 17.10
C ASN A 85 -18.68 8.88 15.70
N GLN A 86 -17.89 9.17 14.68
CA GLN A 86 -18.30 8.95 13.30
C GLN A 86 -18.51 7.46 13.03
N THR A 87 -19.47 7.15 12.19
CA THR A 87 -19.72 5.78 11.71
C THR A 87 -19.24 5.64 10.26
N TYR A 88 -19.27 4.43 9.74
CA TYR A 88 -18.97 4.18 8.32
C TYR A 88 -19.78 5.09 7.38
N GLY A 89 -21.07 5.32 7.67
CA GLY A 89 -21.96 6.17 6.87
C GLY A 89 -21.62 7.66 6.85
N ASP A 90 -20.81 8.14 7.81
CA ASP A 90 -20.33 9.53 7.84
C ASP A 90 -19.14 9.74 6.89
N GLY A 91 -18.53 8.66 6.42
CA GLY A 91 -17.37 8.71 5.54
C GLY A 91 -17.74 8.99 4.09
N VAL A 92 -16.91 9.76 3.40
CA VAL A 92 -16.99 9.96 1.95
C VAL A 92 -16.00 9.05 1.26
N ARG A 93 -16.44 8.23 0.30
CA ARG A 93 -15.54 7.43 -0.52
C ARG A 93 -14.67 8.34 -1.38
N TYR A 94 -13.41 8.45 -1.00
CA TYR A 94 -12.44 9.32 -1.65
C TYR A 94 -11.85 8.69 -2.92
N ALA A 95 -11.55 7.38 -2.85
CA ALA A 95 -11.07 6.58 -3.98
C ALA A 95 -11.63 5.16 -3.93
N THR A 96 -11.71 4.49 -5.07
CA THR A 96 -12.17 3.11 -5.24
C THR A 96 -11.20 2.31 -6.10
N GLY A 97 -11.45 1.00 -6.23
CA GLY A 97 -10.63 0.14 -7.09
C GLY A 97 -9.23 -0.14 -6.54
N LEU A 98 -9.09 -0.16 -5.23
CA LEU A 98 -7.87 -0.48 -4.48
C LEU A 98 -8.10 -1.75 -3.66
N ARG A 99 -7.36 -2.83 -3.97
CA ARG A 99 -7.52 -4.11 -3.28
C ARG A 99 -7.23 -4.01 -1.79
N ASN A 100 -6.05 -3.52 -1.46
CA ASN A 100 -5.59 -3.24 -0.10
C ASN A 100 -4.47 -2.22 -0.13
N VAL A 101 -4.53 -1.26 0.77
CA VAL A 101 -3.52 -0.22 0.95
C VAL A 101 -3.03 -0.25 2.38
N VAL A 102 -1.74 -0.54 2.58
CA VAL A 102 -1.14 -0.47 3.91
C VAL A 102 -0.25 0.76 4.02
N GLY A 103 0.60 1.00 3.02
CA GLY A 103 1.38 2.24 2.93
C GLY A 103 0.57 3.37 2.31
N LEU A 104 0.34 4.44 3.05
CA LEU A 104 -0.27 5.67 2.53
C LEU A 104 0.26 6.89 3.28
N ASP A 105 0.37 8.01 2.57
CA ASP A 105 0.83 9.27 3.15
C ASP A 105 0.25 10.47 2.39
N TRP A 106 0.10 11.59 3.08
CA TRP A 106 -0.30 12.86 2.51
C TRP A 106 0.95 13.69 2.19
N ASN A 107 1.17 13.98 0.92
CA ASN A 107 2.29 14.82 0.51
C ASN A 107 1.91 16.31 0.62
N ASN A 108 2.33 16.94 1.70
CA ASN A 108 2.04 18.35 1.98
C ASN A 108 2.61 19.32 0.93
N SER A 109 3.65 18.93 0.18
CA SER A 109 4.26 19.81 -0.82
C SER A 109 3.37 20.07 -2.02
N VAL A 110 2.43 19.16 -2.31
CA VAL A 110 1.50 19.23 -3.44
C VAL A 110 0.04 19.05 -3.03
N ASN A 111 -0.21 18.90 -1.74
CA ASN A 111 -1.52 18.72 -1.13
C ASN A 111 -2.33 17.57 -1.75
N ASP A 112 -1.73 16.37 -1.81
CA ASP A 112 -2.33 15.18 -2.39
C ASP A 112 -2.05 13.92 -1.56
N LEU A 113 -3.00 12.98 -1.66
CA LEU A 113 -2.86 11.63 -1.09
C LEU A 113 -2.05 10.73 -2.02
N TYR A 114 -1.14 9.96 -1.44
CA TYR A 114 -0.41 8.88 -2.12
C TYR A 114 -0.64 7.56 -1.40
N VAL A 115 -0.76 6.49 -2.17
CA VAL A 115 -1.04 5.15 -1.64
C VAL A 115 -0.22 4.09 -2.34
N MET A 116 0.11 3.03 -1.60
CA MET A 116 0.72 1.81 -2.10
C MET A 116 -0.31 0.68 -2.11
N GLN A 117 -0.68 0.20 -3.30
CA GLN A 117 -1.59 -0.92 -3.43
C GLN A 117 -0.83 -2.24 -3.45
N HIS A 118 -1.27 -3.18 -2.62
CA HIS A 118 -0.87 -4.58 -2.72
C HIS A 118 -1.56 -5.25 -3.90
N GLY A 119 -0.77 -5.82 -4.81
CA GLY A 119 -1.27 -6.58 -5.93
C GLY A 119 -2.06 -7.84 -5.54
N ARG A 120 -2.82 -8.39 -6.47
CA ARG A 120 -3.53 -9.66 -6.25
C ARG A 120 -2.56 -10.84 -6.17
N ASP A 121 -3.00 -11.94 -5.61
CA ASP A 121 -2.24 -13.17 -5.53
C ASP A 121 -2.63 -14.18 -6.63
N MET A 122 -1.82 -15.24 -6.80
CA MET A 122 -2.16 -16.51 -7.45
C MET A 122 -2.37 -16.43 -8.97
N LEU A 123 -1.69 -15.51 -9.68
CA LEU A 123 -1.77 -15.44 -11.14
C LEU A 123 -1.28 -16.74 -11.81
N PHE A 124 -0.09 -17.20 -11.45
CA PHE A 124 0.44 -18.46 -12.00
C PHE A 124 -0.39 -19.68 -11.61
N GLN A 125 -0.81 -19.76 -10.33
CA GLN A 125 -1.54 -20.92 -9.82
C GLN A 125 -2.90 -21.10 -10.52
N PHE A 126 -3.54 -20.00 -10.91
CA PHE A 126 -4.86 -20.04 -11.55
C PHE A 126 -4.79 -20.04 -13.07
N TYR A 127 -3.76 -19.38 -13.64
CA TYR A 127 -3.62 -19.16 -15.08
C TYR A 127 -2.22 -19.57 -15.57
N PRO A 128 -1.80 -20.85 -15.39
CA PRO A 128 -0.46 -21.31 -15.78
C PRO A 128 -0.23 -21.26 -17.30
N GLU A 129 -1.30 -21.19 -18.09
CA GLU A 129 -1.25 -20.99 -19.54
C GLU A 129 -0.87 -19.54 -19.94
N MET A 130 -1.07 -18.58 -19.03
CA MET A 130 -0.76 -17.15 -19.25
C MET A 130 0.52 -16.70 -18.55
N PHE A 131 0.84 -17.32 -17.41
CA PHE A 131 1.96 -16.92 -16.56
C PHE A 131 2.84 -18.12 -16.23
N SER A 132 4.12 -18.01 -16.48
CA SER A 132 5.12 -18.92 -15.89
C SER A 132 5.24 -18.66 -14.37
N GLN A 133 5.87 -19.58 -13.64
CA GLN A 133 6.15 -19.41 -12.20
C GLN A 133 6.87 -18.10 -11.91
N LYS A 134 7.94 -17.81 -12.67
CA LYS A 134 8.70 -16.57 -12.52
C LYS A 134 7.84 -15.33 -12.80
N GLU A 135 7.05 -15.36 -13.85
CA GLU A 135 6.14 -14.23 -14.15
C GLU A 135 5.07 -14.06 -13.07
N GLY A 136 4.53 -15.14 -12.50
CA GLY A 136 3.61 -15.08 -11.37
C GLY A 136 4.26 -14.54 -10.10
N ALA A 137 5.56 -14.74 -9.89
CA ALA A 137 6.29 -14.15 -8.77
C ALA A 137 6.59 -12.64 -8.96
N GLU A 138 6.70 -12.18 -10.21
CA GLU A 138 6.94 -10.77 -10.53
C GLU A 138 5.67 -9.96 -10.80
N ASN A 139 4.51 -10.63 -10.91
CA ASN A 139 3.22 -10.04 -11.23
C ASN A 139 2.11 -10.41 -10.24
N PRO A 140 1.13 -9.49 -10.12
CA PRO A 140 1.09 -8.13 -10.65
C PRO A 140 2.03 -7.21 -9.90
N ALA A 141 2.27 -6.02 -10.46
CA ALA A 141 3.03 -4.98 -9.77
C ALA A 141 2.41 -4.61 -8.43
N GLU A 142 3.26 -4.26 -7.47
CA GLU A 142 2.88 -3.38 -6.38
C GLU A 142 2.85 -1.95 -6.94
N GLU A 143 1.73 -1.26 -6.80
CA GLU A 143 1.50 0.01 -7.51
C GLU A 143 1.45 1.19 -6.53
N MET A 144 2.21 2.25 -6.86
CA MET A 144 2.06 3.56 -6.21
C MET A 144 1.11 4.44 -7.01
N PHE A 145 0.14 5.05 -6.34
CA PHE A 145 -0.78 5.99 -6.95
C PHE A 145 -0.72 7.36 -6.27
N ARG A 146 -0.86 8.42 -7.07
CA ARG A 146 -1.27 9.75 -6.62
C ARG A 146 -2.78 9.85 -6.76
N ILE A 147 -3.47 10.02 -5.66
CA ILE A 147 -4.92 9.89 -5.59
C ILE A 147 -5.58 11.26 -5.53
N LYS A 148 -6.52 11.49 -6.43
CA LYS A 148 -7.48 12.60 -6.38
C LYS A 148 -8.86 12.07 -5.98
N LYS A 149 -9.69 12.92 -5.40
CA LYS A 149 -11.07 12.57 -5.06
C LYS A 149 -11.83 12.03 -6.28
N GLY A 150 -12.45 10.87 -6.12
CA GLY A 150 -13.18 10.18 -7.19
C GLY A 150 -12.30 9.24 -8.04
N ALA A 151 -11.02 9.06 -7.71
CA ALA A 151 -10.13 8.14 -8.42
C ALA A 151 -10.66 6.69 -8.37
N ASP A 152 -10.55 5.99 -9.49
CA ASP A 152 -10.78 4.54 -9.62
C ASP A 152 -9.50 3.88 -10.14
N CYS A 153 -8.83 3.10 -9.26
CA CYS A 153 -7.55 2.47 -9.55
C CYS A 153 -7.66 1.12 -10.26
N GLY A 154 -8.87 0.60 -10.43
CA GLY A 154 -9.18 -0.50 -11.35
C GLY A 154 -9.38 -1.87 -10.73
N TRP A 155 -8.97 -2.15 -9.48
CA TRP A 155 -9.31 -3.41 -8.83
C TRP A 155 -10.84 -3.56 -8.72
N PRO A 156 -11.42 -4.75 -8.89
CA PRO A 156 -10.82 -6.05 -9.19
C PRO A 156 -10.59 -6.31 -10.68
N TYR A 157 -11.05 -5.43 -11.54
CA TYR A 157 -11.10 -5.65 -13.00
C TYR A 157 -9.73 -5.61 -13.65
N CYS A 158 -8.78 -4.86 -13.06
CA CYS A 158 -7.50 -4.54 -13.68
C CYS A 158 -6.31 -4.87 -12.78
N TYR A 159 -5.19 -5.18 -13.39
CA TYR A 159 -3.89 -5.31 -12.74
C TYR A 159 -2.80 -4.69 -13.62
N PHE A 160 -1.65 -4.35 -13.05
CA PHE A 160 -0.51 -3.89 -13.82
C PHE A 160 0.45 -5.06 -14.06
N ASP A 161 0.71 -5.39 -15.33
CA ASP A 161 1.67 -6.42 -15.74
C ASP A 161 3.05 -5.79 -15.92
N ASN A 162 4.02 -6.17 -15.06
CA ASN A 162 5.39 -5.66 -15.10
C ASN A 162 6.12 -6.04 -16.40
N GLY A 163 5.87 -7.25 -16.92
CA GLY A 163 6.51 -7.73 -18.15
C GLY A 163 5.99 -7.01 -19.40
N LYS A 164 4.73 -6.60 -19.40
CA LYS A 164 4.09 -5.84 -20.48
C LYS A 164 4.19 -4.33 -20.28
N ASN A 165 4.55 -3.88 -19.07
CA ASN A 165 4.52 -2.47 -18.67
C ASN A 165 3.16 -1.80 -18.97
N ALA A 166 2.07 -2.49 -18.63
CA ALA A 166 0.72 -2.07 -18.97
C ALA A 166 -0.32 -2.48 -17.92
N LYS A 167 -1.34 -1.64 -17.73
CA LYS A 167 -2.52 -1.98 -16.94
C LYS A 167 -3.50 -2.78 -17.81
N LEU A 168 -3.70 -4.03 -17.47
CA LEU A 168 -4.45 -5.02 -18.25
C LEU A 168 -5.68 -5.52 -17.51
N LEU A 169 -6.63 -6.04 -18.28
CA LEU A 169 -7.83 -6.69 -17.74
C LEU A 169 -7.45 -7.99 -17.04
N ASN A 170 -7.99 -8.20 -15.83
CA ASN A 170 -7.77 -9.44 -15.08
C ASN A 170 -8.40 -10.64 -15.80
N PRO A 171 -7.79 -11.83 -15.73
CA PRO A 171 -8.30 -13.03 -16.39
C PRO A 171 -9.73 -13.39 -15.98
N GLU A 172 -10.12 -13.20 -14.72
CA GLU A 172 -11.48 -13.42 -14.20
C GLU A 172 -12.54 -12.57 -14.92
N TYR A 173 -12.15 -11.53 -15.62
CA TYR A 173 -13.00 -10.58 -16.35
C TYR A 173 -12.78 -10.67 -17.87
N GLY A 174 -12.21 -11.78 -18.34
CA GLY A 174 -11.94 -12.03 -19.76
C GLY A 174 -10.65 -11.40 -20.29
N GLY A 175 -9.69 -11.11 -19.41
CA GLY A 175 -8.33 -10.74 -19.78
C GLY A 175 -7.54 -11.92 -20.33
N ASP A 176 -6.70 -11.66 -21.32
CA ASP A 176 -5.82 -12.62 -22.01
C ASP A 176 -4.35 -12.21 -21.93
N ARG A 177 -4.01 -11.37 -20.95
CA ARG A 177 -2.69 -10.77 -20.78
C ARG A 177 -2.26 -9.78 -21.87
N ASN A 178 -3.16 -9.39 -22.76
CA ASN A 178 -2.94 -8.33 -23.76
C ASN A 178 -4.08 -7.32 -23.78
N LYS A 179 -5.25 -7.73 -23.35
CA LYS A 179 -6.45 -6.91 -23.40
C LYS A 179 -6.43 -5.84 -22.30
N VAL A 180 -6.54 -4.57 -22.72
CA VAL A 180 -6.67 -3.40 -21.84
C VAL A 180 -8.15 -3.19 -21.44
N GLY A 181 -9.06 -3.12 -22.42
CA GLY A 181 -10.48 -2.93 -22.18
C GLY A 181 -10.79 -1.74 -21.27
N ARG A 182 -11.65 -1.95 -20.27
CA ARG A 182 -12.05 -0.91 -19.29
C ARG A 182 -10.87 -0.33 -18.47
N CYS A 183 -9.71 -0.97 -18.50
CA CYS A 183 -8.54 -0.53 -17.74
C CYS A 183 -7.89 0.73 -18.32
N GLU A 184 -8.17 1.09 -19.57
CA GLU A 184 -7.74 2.33 -20.20
C GLU A 184 -8.19 3.59 -19.43
N MET A 185 -9.40 3.53 -18.87
CA MET A 185 -10.03 4.66 -18.17
C MET A 185 -9.69 4.72 -16.68
N LYS A 186 -8.90 3.77 -16.18
CA LYS A 186 -8.56 3.72 -14.75
C LYS A 186 -7.39 4.63 -14.41
N THR A 187 -7.35 5.09 -13.16
CA THR A 187 -6.23 5.86 -12.63
C THR A 187 -4.93 5.10 -12.86
N LYS A 188 -3.95 5.77 -13.46
CA LYS A 188 -2.65 5.16 -13.74
C LYS A 188 -1.76 5.25 -12.50
N SER A 189 -1.05 4.17 -12.20
CA SER A 189 -0.01 4.18 -11.19
C SER A 189 1.20 5.00 -11.66
N ILE A 190 1.87 5.64 -10.70
CA ILE A 190 3.01 6.53 -10.96
C ILE A 190 4.37 5.84 -10.76
N VAL A 191 4.41 4.76 -9.96
CA VAL A 191 5.55 3.84 -9.82
C VAL A 191 5.03 2.42 -9.72
N GLN A 192 5.76 1.49 -10.32
CA GLN A 192 5.51 0.06 -10.25
C GLN A 192 6.72 -0.65 -9.67
N PHE A 193 6.47 -1.63 -8.81
CA PHE A 193 7.50 -2.47 -8.20
C PHE A 193 7.23 -3.94 -8.54
N PRO A 194 8.23 -4.81 -8.41
CA PRO A 194 8.01 -6.26 -8.53
C PRO A 194 6.86 -6.74 -7.64
N GLY A 195 6.20 -7.81 -8.06
CA GLY A 195 5.06 -8.36 -7.36
C GLY A 195 5.39 -8.93 -5.99
N HIS A 196 4.42 -8.90 -5.09
CA HIS A 196 4.42 -9.57 -3.79
C HIS A 196 5.44 -9.04 -2.77
N LEU A 197 5.98 -7.84 -2.96
CA LEU A 197 6.93 -7.25 -2.01
C LEU A 197 6.26 -6.69 -0.75
N ALA A 198 4.94 -6.51 -0.77
CA ALA A 198 4.11 -6.00 0.33
C ALA A 198 4.55 -4.61 0.85
N PRO A 199 4.21 -3.52 0.14
CA PRO A 199 4.59 -2.16 0.52
C PRO A 199 3.72 -1.66 1.70
N ASN A 200 4.18 -1.91 2.93
CA ASN A 200 3.43 -1.62 4.15
C ASN A 200 3.63 -0.20 4.70
N GLY A 201 4.73 0.47 4.38
CA GLY A 201 5.00 1.84 4.82
C GLY A 201 5.23 2.78 3.66
N LEU A 202 4.70 4.00 3.76
CA LEU A 202 4.99 5.12 2.85
C LEU A 202 5.20 6.37 3.69
N LEU A 203 6.27 7.13 3.40
CA LEU A 203 6.58 8.38 4.07
C LEU A 203 7.23 9.36 3.09
N PHE A 204 6.61 10.51 2.84
CA PHE A 204 7.26 11.63 2.18
C PHE A 204 8.21 12.32 3.13
N TYR A 205 9.49 12.29 2.81
CA TYR A 205 10.53 12.82 3.68
C TYR A 205 10.54 14.35 3.68
N THR A 206 10.37 14.94 4.84
CA THR A 206 10.42 16.40 5.07
C THR A 206 11.61 16.84 5.89
N GLY A 207 12.43 15.88 6.36
CA GLY A 207 13.62 16.15 7.14
C GLY A 207 14.78 16.75 6.33
N SER A 208 15.77 17.27 7.04
CA SER A 208 16.97 17.87 6.43
C SER A 208 18.27 17.11 6.70
N LYS A 209 18.21 16.03 7.50
CA LYS A 209 19.39 15.30 8.00
C LYS A 209 20.09 14.49 6.92
N PHE A 210 19.36 13.85 6.04
CA PHE A 210 19.93 13.03 4.97
C PHE A 210 20.56 13.88 3.86
N PRO A 211 21.52 13.31 3.08
CA PRO A 211 22.08 13.94 1.91
C PRO A 211 21.02 14.50 0.94
N ALA A 212 21.42 15.51 0.15
CA ALA A 212 20.52 16.24 -0.75
C ALA A 212 19.66 15.34 -1.66
N LYS A 213 20.19 14.19 -2.08
CA LYS A 213 19.47 13.24 -2.94
C LYS A 213 18.20 12.66 -2.30
N TYR A 214 18.11 12.66 -0.96
CA TYR A 214 16.97 12.12 -0.20
C TYR A 214 16.01 13.20 0.30
N LYS A 215 16.22 14.48 -0.02
CA LYS A 215 15.40 15.57 0.52
C LYS A 215 14.05 15.76 -0.18
N ASN A 216 13.91 15.27 -1.40
CA ASN A 216 12.68 15.37 -2.17
C ASN A 216 12.27 14.00 -2.66
N GLY A 217 11.44 13.31 -1.90
CA GLY A 217 11.00 11.98 -2.28
C GLY A 217 10.30 11.25 -1.15
N ALA A 218 10.02 10.00 -1.42
CA ALA A 218 9.31 9.12 -0.50
C ALA A 218 10.16 7.89 -0.15
N PHE A 219 10.14 7.51 1.12
CA PHE A 219 10.58 6.20 1.58
C PHE A 219 9.42 5.23 1.58
N ILE A 220 9.67 3.99 1.15
CA ILE A 220 8.67 2.91 1.13
C ILE A 220 9.27 1.69 1.82
N ALA A 221 8.61 1.20 2.87
CA ALA A 221 8.99 -0.03 3.56
C ALA A 221 8.27 -1.22 2.92
N PHE A 222 9.05 -2.16 2.40
CA PHE A 222 8.57 -3.42 1.86
C PHE A 222 8.69 -4.52 2.92
N HIS A 223 7.55 -5.00 3.39
CA HIS A 223 7.44 -6.04 4.41
C HIS A 223 8.01 -7.38 3.95
N GLY A 224 8.05 -7.59 2.65
CA GLY A 224 8.58 -8.79 2.03
C GLY A 224 7.52 -9.86 1.79
N SER A 225 7.82 -10.69 0.81
CA SER A 225 6.91 -11.71 0.29
C SER A 225 6.81 -12.95 1.18
N TRP A 226 5.79 -13.76 0.91
CA TRP A 226 5.59 -15.10 1.47
C TRP A 226 5.14 -16.11 0.40
N ASN A 227 4.76 -15.62 -0.79
CA ASN A 227 4.04 -16.37 -1.81
C ASN A 227 4.75 -16.41 -3.19
N ARG A 228 6.05 -16.15 -3.24
CA ARG A 228 6.84 -16.20 -4.49
C ARG A 228 7.36 -17.59 -4.85
N SER A 229 7.27 -18.55 -3.92
CA SER A 229 7.76 -19.92 -4.16
C SER A 229 7.24 -20.52 -5.49
N PRO A 230 8.09 -21.21 -6.28
CA PRO A 230 9.46 -21.66 -5.97
C PRO A 230 10.54 -20.58 -6.14
N GLU A 231 10.22 -19.43 -6.69
CA GLU A 231 11.16 -18.31 -6.74
C GLU A 231 11.55 -17.84 -5.33
N PRO A 232 12.75 -17.29 -5.13
CA PRO A 232 13.14 -16.74 -3.84
C PRO A 232 12.16 -15.67 -3.34
N GLN A 233 11.95 -15.63 -2.04
CA GLN A 233 11.23 -14.52 -1.42
C GLN A 233 12.01 -13.21 -1.65
N ALA A 234 11.32 -12.06 -1.67
CA ALA A 234 11.90 -10.76 -1.98
C ALA A 234 11.24 -9.65 -1.17
N GLY A 235 11.80 -8.45 -1.21
CA GLY A 235 11.41 -7.35 -0.35
C GLY A 235 12.31 -7.31 0.89
N TYR A 236 11.73 -7.01 2.06
CA TYR A 236 12.45 -6.88 3.34
C TYR A 236 13.48 -5.75 3.33
N PHE A 237 13.12 -4.64 2.71
CA PHE A 237 13.98 -3.46 2.58
C PHE A 237 13.16 -2.17 2.60
N VAL A 238 13.85 -1.06 2.76
CA VAL A 238 13.29 0.28 2.55
C VAL A 238 13.90 0.85 1.29
N VAL A 239 13.06 1.37 0.41
CA VAL A 239 13.50 2.06 -0.82
C VAL A 239 13.26 3.55 -0.71
N PHE A 240 13.97 4.32 -1.54
CA PHE A 240 13.73 5.71 -1.80
C PHE A 240 13.30 5.93 -3.24
N VAL A 241 12.26 6.73 -3.43
CA VAL A 241 11.77 7.19 -4.74
C VAL A 241 11.96 8.71 -4.79
N PRO A 242 12.79 9.26 -5.71
CA PRO A 242 12.93 10.70 -5.85
C PRO A 242 11.69 11.32 -6.50
N PHE A 243 11.27 12.49 -6.00
CA PHE A 243 10.10 13.22 -6.50
C PHE A 243 10.46 14.65 -6.89
N LYS A 244 9.73 15.17 -7.89
CA LYS A 244 9.70 16.58 -8.26
C LYS A 244 8.27 16.95 -8.66
N ASP A 245 7.76 18.06 -8.13
CA ASP A 245 6.41 18.57 -8.43
C ASP A 245 5.29 17.53 -8.23
N GLY A 246 5.46 16.68 -7.20
CA GLY A 246 4.50 15.62 -6.85
C GLY A 246 4.54 14.39 -7.77
N MET A 247 5.54 14.26 -8.64
CA MET A 247 5.71 13.10 -9.52
C MET A 247 7.09 12.47 -9.35
N PRO A 248 7.23 11.15 -9.56
CA PRO A 248 8.54 10.52 -9.55
C PRO A 248 9.47 11.18 -10.58
N SER A 249 10.70 11.50 -10.17
CA SER A 249 11.70 12.18 -11.01
C SER A 249 12.90 11.32 -11.37
N GLY A 250 12.88 10.05 -10.95
CA GLY A 250 13.93 9.08 -11.22
C GLY A 250 13.53 7.66 -10.83
N LYS A 251 14.44 6.72 -11.01
CA LYS A 251 14.24 5.33 -10.57
C LYS A 251 14.33 5.26 -9.04
N TRP A 252 13.59 4.34 -8.45
CA TRP A 252 13.74 3.99 -7.05
C TRP A 252 15.07 3.29 -6.78
N GLU A 253 15.60 3.42 -5.58
CA GLU A 253 16.80 2.73 -5.13
C GLU A 253 16.58 2.11 -3.75
N VAL A 254 17.28 1.03 -3.44
CA VAL A 254 17.30 0.46 -2.09
C VAL A 254 18.07 1.44 -1.19
N PHE A 255 17.40 1.89 -0.12
CA PHE A 255 17.96 2.81 0.87
C PHE A 255 18.51 2.07 2.08
N ALA A 256 17.77 1.08 2.59
CA ALA A 256 18.21 0.22 3.69
C ALA A 256 17.72 -1.20 3.46
N ASP A 257 18.60 -2.18 3.68
CA ASP A 257 18.33 -3.61 3.51
C ASP A 257 18.89 -4.43 4.69
N GLY A 258 18.96 -5.77 4.51
CA GLY A 258 19.49 -6.68 5.51
C GLY A 258 18.48 -7.11 6.58
N PHE A 259 17.24 -6.62 6.54
CA PHE A 259 16.20 -6.97 7.52
C PHE A 259 15.85 -8.46 7.50
N ALA A 260 15.90 -9.12 6.35
CA ALA A 260 15.64 -10.56 6.24
C ALA A 260 16.64 -11.43 7.02
N GLY A 261 17.85 -10.92 7.30
CA GLY A 261 18.92 -11.69 7.88
C GLY A 261 19.55 -12.65 6.87
N ALA A 262 20.16 -13.73 7.35
CA ALA A 262 20.95 -14.66 6.52
C ALA A 262 20.11 -15.51 5.54
N ASN A 263 18.81 -15.69 5.78
CA ASN A 263 17.93 -16.52 4.95
C ASN A 263 16.67 -15.77 4.56
N ILE A 264 16.63 -15.31 3.31
CA ILE A 264 15.50 -14.55 2.79
C ILE A 264 14.18 -15.32 2.78
N ASN A 265 14.20 -16.65 2.76
CA ASN A 265 13.00 -17.49 2.83
C ASN A 265 12.50 -17.68 4.27
N ARG A 266 13.26 -17.19 5.27
CA ARG A 266 12.92 -17.20 6.69
C ARG A 266 13.35 -15.87 7.31
N ALA A 267 12.80 -14.79 6.78
CA ALA A 267 13.15 -13.45 7.20
C ALA A 267 12.96 -13.26 8.71
N THR A 268 13.98 -12.74 9.37
CA THR A 268 13.97 -12.47 10.81
C THR A 268 13.21 -11.20 11.14
N ASN A 269 13.35 -10.17 10.31
CA ASN A 269 12.66 -8.90 10.47
C ASN A 269 11.95 -8.52 9.17
N ARG A 270 10.85 -7.79 9.30
CA ARG A 270 9.97 -7.40 8.19
C ARG A 270 9.59 -5.92 8.33
N PRO A 271 10.22 -5.02 7.55
CA PRO A 271 9.92 -3.59 7.60
C PRO A 271 8.43 -3.31 7.38
N CYS A 272 7.83 -2.50 8.25
CA CYS A 272 6.40 -2.24 8.20
C CYS A 272 6.09 -0.73 8.17
N GLY A 273 6.10 -0.06 9.33
CA GLY A 273 5.81 1.36 9.42
C GLY A 273 7.03 2.25 9.26
N LEU A 274 6.81 3.48 8.84
CA LEU A 274 7.83 4.52 8.70
C LEU A 274 7.43 5.77 9.47
N ALA A 275 8.39 6.38 10.14
CA ALA A 275 8.25 7.69 10.77
C ALA A 275 9.56 8.46 10.67
N GLN A 276 9.51 9.78 10.83
CA GLN A 276 10.69 10.62 10.96
C GLN A 276 10.63 11.47 12.23
N ASP A 277 11.77 11.70 12.86
CA ASP A 277 11.84 12.66 13.95
C ASP A 277 12.06 14.10 13.44
N LYS A 278 11.96 15.06 14.35
CA LYS A 278 12.16 16.49 14.05
C LYS A 278 13.56 16.80 13.49
N ASP A 279 14.55 15.98 13.79
CA ASP A 279 15.92 16.13 13.31
C ASP A 279 16.13 15.46 11.94
N GLY A 280 15.14 14.70 11.45
CA GLY A 280 15.14 14.05 10.15
C GLY A 280 15.78 12.66 10.14
N ALA A 281 15.91 11.98 11.28
CA ALA A 281 16.21 10.56 11.28
C ALA A 281 14.96 9.75 10.92
N LEU A 282 15.15 8.65 10.18
CA LEU A 282 14.08 7.74 9.78
C LEU A 282 13.95 6.62 10.80
N TYR A 283 12.72 6.29 11.17
CA TYR A 283 12.40 5.14 11.99
C TYR A 283 11.65 4.11 11.14
N VAL A 284 12.06 2.86 11.26
CA VAL A 284 11.45 1.73 10.57
C VAL A 284 10.99 0.74 11.63
N THR A 285 9.71 0.40 11.64
CA THR A 285 9.19 -0.63 12.53
C THR A 285 9.27 -2.00 11.89
N ASP A 286 9.39 -3.04 12.71
CA ASP A 286 9.35 -4.44 12.34
C ASP A 286 8.27 -5.13 13.19
N ASP A 287 7.28 -5.73 12.57
CA ASP A 287 6.17 -6.39 13.26
C ASP A 287 6.42 -7.88 13.55
N ASN A 288 7.52 -8.45 13.03
CA ASN A 288 7.87 -9.83 13.27
C ASN A 288 8.58 -10.04 14.62
N ASN A 289 9.50 -9.14 15.00
CA ASN A 289 10.24 -9.19 16.26
C ASN A 289 9.97 -7.99 17.18
N GLY A 290 9.08 -7.05 16.78
CA GLY A 290 8.77 -5.87 17.57
C GLY A 290 9.94 -4.88 17.70
N THR A 291 10.81 -4.81 16.67
CA THR A 291 11.98 -3.93 16.66
C THR A 291 11.66 -2.58 16.03
N VAL A 292 12.24 -1.52 16.56
CA VAL A 292 12.22 -0.19 15.93
C VAL A 292 13.65 0.20 15.57
N TRP A 293 13.91 0.34 14.29
CA TRP A 293 15.20 0.73 13.75
C TRP A 293 15.28 2.24 13.57
N LYS A 294 16.29 2.88 14.14
CA LYS A 294 16.60 4.30 13.86
C LYS A 294 17.71 4.38 12.83
N ILE A 295 17.44 5.01 11.70
CA ILE A 295 18.42 5.29 10.66
C ILE A 295 18.70 6.78 10.67
N ALA A 296 19.94 7.16 10.95
CA ALA A 296 20.38 8.53 10.99
C ALA A 296 21.63 8.73 10.12
N TYR A 297 21.71 9.87 9.43
CA TYR A 297 22.94 10.28 8.76
C TYR A 297 23.85 10.98 9.78
N GLY A 298 25.04 10.49 9.91
CA GLY A 298 26.03 11.06 10.82
C GLY A 298 27.38 10.37 10.67
N LYS A 299 28.39 10.99 11.26
CA LYS A 299 29.75 10.43 11.34
C LYS A 299 29.78 9.26 12.30
#